data_3bc46bccab7512e707503531a5e31ff2
#
_entry.id   3bc46bccab7512e707503531a5e31ff2
#
_cell.length_a   1.000
_cell.length_b   1.000
_cell.length_c   1.000
_cell.angle_alpha   90.00
_cell.angle_beta   90.00
_cell.angle_gamma   90.00
#
_symmetry.space_group_name_H-M   'P 1'
#
loop_
_entity.id
_entity.type
_entity.pdbx_description
1 polymer ?
#
loop_
_entity_poly.entity_id
_entity_poly.type
_entity_poly.pdbx_seq_one_letter_code
_entity_poly.pdbx_strand_id
1 'polypeptide(L)'
;MWVHVCADTLAGMTANRPEGRVAELCTRMRSFIDDEVIPLEPVLSRHDDKAAEALTDLKARAKELGLWALGHPEEMGGGGVPFLDFVYLNEIIGRSEYGQLAVGSVSMQDALMIQRHGTAEQRERWIPGLVSGDILPSVGMTEPEVAGSDPVLVQTTARLENGEWVIDGHKWFTTGAAQAGYCTVFARTEPESTPLHRSISAIIVPIDTPGLEIVRSIPTMGHEPSDHYEVRYTGVRVPEENVLGERGNGFVVAQDRLGPGRIFHCMRWLGQAQRAFELMCARANTRFAHGSLLAEKGEIQRYIAESAADIQAARLMTLDAARVMDAGGDARVQIGLVKFRGAQMLHDVVDRAIQVHGALGLTADTPLEGMYRRARYARIYDGPDEVHRMSTARRMLRDPERVPWR
;
A
#
# COMPACT_ATOMS: atom_id res chain seq x y z
N MET A 1 20.56 24.01 14.91
CA MET A 1 19.49 24.92 15.31
C MET A 1 18.40 25.11 14.26
N TRP A 2 18.67 24.99 12.95
CA TRP A 2 17.68 25.13 11.87
C TRP A 2 16.94 23.84 11.49
N VAL A 3 17.44 22.65 11.81
CA VAL A 3 16.76 21.36 11.55
C VAL A 3 15.47 21.22 12.39
N HIS A 4 15.46 21.78 13.61
CA HIS A 4 14.23 21.85 14.42
C HIS A 4 13.23 22.91 13.93
N VAL A 5 13.71 23.99 13.32
CA VAL A 5 12.84 25.07 12.83
C VAL A 5 12.03 24.66 11.58
N CYS A 6 12.57 23.83 10.68
CA CYS A 6 11.77 23.30 9.54
C CYS A 6 10.68 22.31 9.97
N ALA A 7 10.91 21.51 11.02
CA ALA A 7 9.89 20.61 11.56
C ALA A 7 8.76 21.39 12.26
N ASP A 8 9.10 22.45 13.01
CA ASP A 8 8.12 23.24 13.77
C ASP A 8 7.38 24.28 12.92
N THR A 9 7.96 24.82 11.86
CA THR A 9 7.34 25.88 11.05
C THR A 9 6.26 25.34 10.09
N LEU A 10 6.38 24.12 9.61
CA LEU A 10 5.26 23.39 8.97
C LEU A 10 4.21 22.94 9.99
N ALA A 11 4.55 22.96 11.28
CA ALA A 11 3.67 22.67 12.40
C ALA A 11 2.52 23.69 12.60
N GLY A 12 2.55 24.86 12.01
CA GLY A 12 1.58 25.96 12.22
C GLY A 12 0.36 26.02 11.28
N MET A 13 0.20 25.15 10.29
CA MET A 13 -0.98 25.14 9.39
C MET A 13 -2.00 24.08 9.84
N THR A 14 -2.83 24.42 10.80
CA THR A 14 -3.43 23.53 11.80
C THR A 14 -4.80 22.91 11.50
N ALA A 15 -5.48 23.18 10.41
CA ALA A 15 -6.84 22.67 10.18
C ALA A 15 -6.94 21.15 9.87
N ASN A 16 -5.80 20.47 9.70
CA ASN A 16 -5.74 19.05 9.30
C ASN A 16 -4.69 18.23 10.08
N ARG A 17 -4.49 18.55 11.35
CA ARG A 17 -3.60 17.80 12.24
C ARG A 17 -4.41 16.91 13.17
N PRO A 18 -3.89 15.72 13.49
CA PRO A 18 -4.46 14.93 14.56
C PRO A 18 -4.30 15.64 15.91
N GLU A 19 -5.31 15.54 16.76
CA GLU A 19 -5.34 16.12 18.10
C GLU A 19 -5.44 15.03 19.18
N GLY A 20 -5.17 15.38 20.44
CA GLY A 20 -5.35 14.50 21.58
C GLY A 20 -4.56 13.18 21.46
N ARG A 21 -5.23 12.05 21.75
CA ARG A 21 -4.65 10.70 21.74
C ARG A 21 -3.98 10.36 20.38
N VAL A 22 -4.56 10.82 19.27
CA VAL A 22 -4.02 10.50 17.94
C VAL A 22 -2.71 11.24 17.69
N ALA A 23 -2.58 12.48 18.12
CA ALA A 23 -1.33 13.23 18.04
C ALA A 23 -0.21 12.56 18.85
N GLU A 24 -0.54 12.03 20.04
CA GLU A 24 0.40 11.28 20.87
C GLU A 24 0.83 9.97 20.18
N LEU A 25 -0.12 9.21 19.63
CA LEU A 25 0.18 8.01 18.84
C LEU A 25 1.06 8.32 17.64
N CYS A 26 0.79 9.42 16.93
CA CYS A 26 1.62 9.87 15.81
C CYS A 26 3.05 10.18 16.26
N THR A 27 3.24 10.83 17.41
CA THR A 27 4.57 11.13 17.96
C THR A 27 5.32 9.84 18.29
N ARG A 28 4.68 8.89 18.98
CA ARG A 28 5.28 7.60 19.33
C ARG A 28 5.60 6.75 18.09
N MET A 29 4.67 6.70 17.14
CA MET A 29 4.89 6.02 15.86
C MET A 29 6.05 6.65 15.09
N ARG A 30 6.15 7.99 15.10
CA ARG A 30 7.25 8.70 14.44
C ARG A 30 8.60 8.31 15.04
N SER A 31 8.75 8.33 16.38
CA SER A 31 9.98 7.91 17.04
C SER A 31 10.30 6.45 16.71
N PHE A 32 9.35 5.54 16.76
CA PHE A 32 9.59 4.14 16.43
C PHE A 32 10.06 3.96 14.97
N ILE A 33 9.41 4.60 14.01
CA ILE A 33 9.80 4.49 12.60
C ILE A 33 11.17 5.14 12.35
N ASP A 34 11.39 6.37 12.84
CA ASP A 34 12.62 7.12 12.52
C ASP A 34 13.83 6.60 13.29
N ASP A 35 13.67 6.17 14.55
CA ASP A 35 14.78 5.82 15.43
C ASP A 35 15.07 4.31 15.49
N GLU A 36 14.07 3.44 15.22
CA GLU A 36 14.24 1.98 15.31
C GLU A 36 14.12 1.28 13.93
N VAL A 37 13.13 1.65 13.07
CA VAL A 37 12.93 0.95 11.79
C VAL A 37 13.89 1.46 10.70
N ILE A 38 13.98 2.76 10.48
CA ILE A 38 14.80 3.35 9.40
C ILE A 38 16.29 2.96 9.51
N PRO A 39 16.93 2.95 10.69
CA PRO A 39 18.32 2.52 10.82
C PRO A 39 18.58 1.07 10.41
N LEU A 40 17.55 0.22 10.45
CA LEU A 40 17.63 -1.20 10.06
C LEU A 40 17.32 -1.47 8.58
N GLU A 41 16.89 -0.49 7.80
CA GLU A 41 16.61 -0.67 6.36
C GLU A 41 17.76 -1.36 5.59
N PRO A 42 19.06 -1.02 5.82
CA PRO A 42 20.15 -1.72 5.13
C PRO A 42 20.30 -3.20 5.50
N VAL A 43 19.80 -3.62 6.67
CA VAL A 43 19.76 -5.02 7.08
C VAL A 43 18.53 -5.69 6.46
N LEU A 44 17.35 -5.07 6.59
CA LEU A 44 16.07 -5.58 6.10
C LEU A 44 16.06 -5.80 4.58
N SER A 45 16.78 -4.96 3.83
CA SER A 45 16.89 -5.06 2.37
C SER A 45 17.68 -6.25 1.86
N ARG A 46 18.37 -7.01 2.74
CA ARG A 46 19.15 -8.19 2.33
C ARG A 46 18.30 -9.43 2.12
N HIS A 47 17.09 -9.47 2.69
CA HIS A 47 16.19 -10.61 2.62
C HIS A 47 16.82 -11.95 3.08
N ASP A 48 17.79 -11.88 4.00
CA ASP A 48 18.49 -13.01 4.62
C ASP A 48 17.97 -13.30 6.04
N ASP A 49 18.55 -14.31 6.72
CA ASP A 49 18.15 -14.70 8.08
C ASP A 49 18.29 -13.53 9.08
N LYS A 50 19.30 -12.66 8.90
CA LYS A 50 19.46 -11.48 9.73
C LYS A 50 18.37 -10.44 9.52
N ALA A 51 17.89 -10.31 8.29
CA ALA A 51 16.75 -9.45 7.99
C ALA A 51 15.46 -10.00 8.63
N ALA A 52 15.28 -11.32 8.62
CA ALA A 52 14.14 -11.98 9.26
C ALA A 52 14.17 -11.82 10.80
N GLU A 53 15.35 -11.98 11.43
CA GLU A 53 15.57 -11.76 12.86
C GLU A 53 15.28 -10.29 13.24
N ALA A 54 15.87 -9.34 12.53
CA ALA A 54 15.66 -7.91 12.76
C ALA A 54 14.19 -7.49 12.63
N LEU A 55 13.47 -8.05 11.64
CA LEU A 55 12.03 -7.80 11.48
C LEU A 55 11.21 -8.40 12.62
N THR A 56 11.61 -9.57 13.13
CA THR A 56 10.96 -10.21 14.28
C THR A 56 11.11 -9.37 15.54
N ASP A 57 12.31 -8.84 15.79
CA ASP A 57 12.58 -7.94 16.92
C ASP A 57 11.78 -6.63 16.80
N LEU A 58 11.71 -6.03 15.61
CA LEU A 58 10.90 -4.83 15.38
C LEU A 58 9.40 -5.08 15.64
N LYS A 59 8.87 -6.24 15.23
CA LYS A 59 7.47 -6.61 15.51
C LYS A 59 7.23 -6.78 17.01
N ALA A 60 8.13 -7.45 17.73
CA ALA A 60 8.05 -7.60 19.20
C ALA A 60 8.07 -6.22 19.86
N ARG A 61 8.99 -5.36 19.43
CA ARG A 61 9.13 -4.00 19.94
C ARG A 61 7.89 -3.15 19.70
N ALA A 62 7.28 -3.23 18.51
CA ALA A 62 6.01 -2.54 18.22
C ALA A 62 4.87 -3.01 19.13
N LYS A 63 4.80 -4.33 19.43
CA LYS A 63 3.84 -4.90 20.37
C LYS A 63 4.06 -4.37 21.80
N GLU A 64 5.30 -4.35 22.30
CA GLU A 64 5.64 -3.78 23.60
C GLU A 64 5.25 -2.30 23.72
N LEU A 65 5.48 -1.55 22.65
CA LEU A 65 5.14 -0.12 22.60
C LEU A 65 3.64 0.13 22.39
N GLY A 66 2.80 -0.90 22.20
CA GLY A 66 1.38 -0.74 21.87
C GLY A 66 1.15 -0.02 20.55
N LEU A 67 2.02 -0.26 19.55
CA LEU A 67 1.95 0.29 18.20
C LEU A 67 1.58 -0.77 17.14
N TRP A 68 1.35 -2.01 17.58
CA TRP A 68 1.02 -3.13 16.71
C TRP A 68 -0.46 -3.12 16.30
N ALA A 69 -0.74 -3.42 15.02
CA ALA A 69 -2.07 -3.64 14.46
C ALA A 69 -3.11 -2.54 14.80
N LEU A 70 -2.67 -1.29 14.93
CA LEU A 70 -3.50 -0.17 15.40
C LEU A 70 -4.74 0.07 14.53
N GLY A 71 -4.66 -0.14 13.21
CA GLY A 71 -5.78 0.06 12.29
C GLY A 71 -6.75 -1.11 12.19
N HIS A 72 -6.45 -2.26 12.82
CA HIS A 72 -7.39 -3.36 12.89
C HIS A 72 -8.43 -3.08 14.00
N PRO A 73 -9.73 -3.36 13.77
CA PRO A 73 -10.78 -3.23 14.79
C PRO A 73 -10.48 -4.00 16.07
N GLU A 74 -10.98 -3.50 17.21
CA GLU A 74 -10.81 -4.14 18.52
C GLU A 74 -11.45 -5.53 18.57
N GLU A 75 -12.60 -5.72 17.93
CA GLU A 75 -13.30 -7.00 17.86
C GLU A 75 -12.52 -8.08 17.10
N MET A 76 -11.50 -7.69 16.31
CA MET A 76 -10.55 -8.60 15.67
C MET A 76 -9.29 -8.84 16.51
N GLY A 77 -9.15 -8.17 17.65
CA GLY A 77 -7.92 -8.19 18.47
C GLY A 77 -6.89 -7.12 18.08
N GLY A 78 -7.27 -6.12 17.29
CA GLY A 78 -6.43 -5.00 16.89
C GLY A 78 -6.49 -3.81 17.87
N GLY A 79 -5.82 -2.71 17.51
CA GLY A 79 -5.75 -1.50 18.33
C GLY A 79 -6.95 -0.56 18.23
N GLY A 80 -7.90 -0.82 17.31
CA GLY A 80 -9.19 -0.12 17.21
C GLY A 80 -9.08 1.37 16.87
N VAL A 81 -7.97 1.82 16.28
CA VAL A 81 -7.86 3.22 15.86
C VAL A 81 -8.82 3.47 14.69
N PRO A 82 -9.72 4.47 14.80
CA PRO A 82 -10.67 4.79 13.75
C PRO A 82 -9.99 5.04 12.39
N PHE A 83 -10.69 4.78 11.30
CA PHE A 83 -10.14 4.85 9.94
C PHE A 83 -9.45 6.17 9.65
N LEU A 84 -10.11 7.31 9.89
CA LEU A 84 -9.56 8.63 9.63
C LEU A 84 -8.31 8.93 10.49
N ASP A 85 -8.30 8.48 11.74
CA ASP A 85 -7.16 8.63 12.64
C ASP A 85 -5.99 7.76 12.21
N PHE A 86 -6.27 6.53 11.75
CA PHE A 86 -5.25 5.63 11.21
C PHE A 86 -4.63 6.16 9.91
N VAL A 87 -5.35 6.95 9.13
CA VAL A 87 -4.81 7.62 7.93
C VAL A 87 -3.60 8.49 8.29
N TYR A 88 -3.63 9.24 9.39
CA TYR A 88 -2.47 10.03 9.85
C TYR A 88 -1.29 9.16 10.28
N LEU A 89 -1.55 8.07 11.00
CA LEU A 89 -0.51 7.11 11.39
C LEU A 89 0.13 6.46 10.16
N ASN A 90 -0.67 6.18 9.13
CA ASN A 90 -0.21 5.52 7.93
C ASN A 90 0.75 6.38 7.08
N GLU A 91 0.66 7.71 7.15
CA GLU A 91 1.68 8.62 6.57
C GLU A 91 3.03 8.39 7.26
N ILE A 92 3.03 8.29 8.59
CA ILE A 92 4.25 8.09 9.37
C ILE A 92 4.83 6.70 9.13
N ILE A 93 3.99 5.67 9.14
CA ILE A 93 4.37 4.28 8.82
C ILE A 93 5.04 4.22 7.44
N GLY A 94 4.52 4.98 6.47
CA GLY A 94 5.03 5.04 5.11
C GLY A 94 6.40 5.69 4.95
N ARG A 95 6.99 6.33 5.97
CA ARG A 95 8.36 6.88 5.92
C ARG A 95 9.42 5.81 5.68
N SER A 96 9.14 4.57 6.12
CA SER A 96 9.92 3.38 5.79
C SER A 96 9.09 2.40 4.97
N GLU A 97 9.71 1.75 4.00
CA GLU A 97 9.07 0.67 3.24
C GLU A 97 8.75 -0.56 4.12
N TYR A 98 9.51 -0.76 5.19
CA TYR A 98 9.33 -1.83 6.17
C TYR A 98 8.34 -1.47 7.27
N GLY A 99 7.88 -0.21 7.33
CA GLY A 99 7.01 0.27 8.40
C GLY A 99 5.74 -0.56 8.57
N GLN A 100 5.06 -0.94 7.47
CA GLN A 100 3.86 -1.77 7.55
C GLN A 100 4.11 -3.15 8.15
N LEU A 101 5.23 -3.78 7.79
CA LEU A 101 5.63 -5.08 8.33
C LEU A 101 5.96 -4.97 9.81
N ALA A 102 6.69 -3.90 10.20
CA ALA A 102 7.11 -3.66 11.58
C ALA A 102 5.95 -3.43 12.54
N VAL A 103 4.84 -2.82 12.08
CA VAL A 103 3.67 -2.50 12.94
C VAL A 103 2.44 -3.37 12.66
N GLY A 104 2.56 -4.42 11.85
CA GLY A 104 1.47 -5.37 11.58
C GLY A 104 0.30 -4.81 10.78
N SER A 105 0.50 -3.73 10.01
CA SER A 105 -0.59 -3.15 9.21
C SER A 105 -0.71 -3.73 7.80
N VAL A 106 0.21 -4.60 7.37
CA VAL A 106 0.23 -5.20 6.03
C VAL A 106 -0.99 -6.08 5.75
N SER A 107 -1.47 -6.80 6.76
CA SER A 107 -2.61 -7.72 6.68
C SER A 107 -3.98 -7.05 6.86
N MET A 108 -4.01 -5.77 7.22
CA MET A 108 -5.24 -5.09 7.66
C MET A 108 -6.36 -5.14 6.60
N GLN A 109 -6.03 -4.90 5.34
CA GLN A 109 -7.04 -4.90 4.28
C GLN A 109 -7.63 -6.28 4.03
N ASP A 110 -6.82 -7.32 4.16
CA ASP A 110 -7.26 -8.72 3.99
C ASP A 110 -8.08 -9.17 5.20
N ALA A 111 -7.69 -8.79 6.42
CA ALA A 111 -8.49 -9.04 7.62
C ALA A 111 -9.87 -8.36 7.54
N LEU A 112 -9.93 -7.09 7.11
CA LEU A 112 -11.18 -6.36 6.91
C LEU A 112 -12.03 -6.96 5.79
N MET A 113 -11.41 -7.45 4.72
CA MET A 113 -12.09 -8.15 3.63
C MET A 113 -12.75 -9.44 4.12
N ILE A 114 -12.03 -10.27 4.91
CA ILE A 114 -12.58 -11.48 5.51
C ILE A 114 -13.65 -11.15 6.54
N GLN A 115 -13.47 -10.12 7.37
CA GLN A 115 -14.48 -9.68 8.33
C GLN A 115 -15.80 -9.32 7.66
N ARG A 116 -15.72 -8.63 6.52
CA ARG A 116 -16.93 -8.15 5.80
C ARG A 116 -17.62 -9.25 5.02
N HIS A 117 -16.87 -10.09 4.32
CA HIS A 117 -17.38 -11.03 3.34
C HIS A 117 -17.28 -12.50 3.77
N GLY A 118 -16.46 -12.82 4.78
CA GLY A 118 -16.22 -14.19 5.23
C GLY A 118 -17.37 -14.78 6.03
N THR A 119 -17.45 -16.11 6.01
CA THR A 119 -18.29 -16.88 6.94
C THR A 119 -17.75 -16.80 8.38
N ALA A 120 -18.49 -17.28 9.36
CA ALA A 120 -18.00 -17.36 10.74
C ALA A 120 -16.73 -18.20 10.85
N GLU A 121 -16.70 -19.34 10.15
CA GLU A 121 -15.58 -20.29 10.12
C GLU A 121 -14.34 -19.66 9.44
N GLN A 122 -14.53 -18.91 8.35
CA GLN A 122 -13.42 -18.21 7.69
C GLN A 122 -12.84 -17.11 8.58
N ARG A 123 -13.70 -16.35 9.31
CA ARG A 123 -13.25 -15.33 10.26
C ARG A 123 -12.46 -15.95 11.41
N GLU A 124 -12.98 -17.00 12.02
CA GLU A 124 -12.32 -17.71 13.12
C GLU A 124 -10.96 -18.29 12.70
N ARG A 125 -10.89 -18.84 11.49
CA ARG A 125 -9.68 -19.47 10.96
C ARG A 125 -8.57 -18.47 10.65
N TRP A 126 -8.89 -17.35 10.03
CA TRP A 126 -7.87 -16.49 9.40
C TRP A 126 -7.59 -15.20 10.15
N ILE A 127 -8.62 -14.54 10.72
CA ILE A 127 -8.44 -13.20 11.31
C ILE A 127 -7.43 -13.18 12.47
N PRO A 128 -7.45 -14.10 13.44
CA PRO A 128 -6.49 -14.07 14.53
C PRO A 128 -5.04 -14.09 14.07
N GLY A 129 -4.71 -14.97 13.12
CA GLY A 129 -3.36 -15.07 12.56
C GLY A 129 -2.93 -13.87 11.73
N LEU A 130 -3.88 -13.22 11.03
CA LEU A 130 -3.62 -11.98 10.28
C LEU A 130 -3.33 -10.81 11.23
N VAL A 131 -4.06 -10.68 12.32
CA VAL A 131 -3.90 -9.60 13.31
C VAL A 131 -2.66 -9.81 14.17
N SER A 132 -2.37 -11.04 14.60
CA SER A 132 -1.14 -11.36 15.35
C SER A 132 0.14 -11.22 14.50
N GLY A 133 0.00 -11.32 13.15
CA GLY A 133 1.11 -11.31 12.18
C GLY A 133 1.76 -12.68 11.99
N ASP A 134 1.12 -13.75 12.47
CA ASP A 134 1.57 -15.15 12.28
C ASP A 134 1.21 -15.66 10.87
N ILE A 135 0.18 -15.07 10.26
CA ILE A 135 -0.26 -15.36 8.89
C ILE A 135 -0.11 -14.10 8.05
N LEU A 136 0.59 -14.21 6.93
CA LEU A 136 0.62 -13.19 5.89
C LEU A 136 -0.35 -13.57 4.77
N PRO A 137 -1.15 -12.64 4.27
CA PRO A 137 -2.04 -12.88 3.13
C PRO A 137 -1.32 -12.65 1.81
N SER A 138 -1.82 -13.28 0.75
CA SER A 138 -1.48 -12.94 -0.62
C SER A 138 -2.74 -12.85 -1.49
N VAL A 139 -2.64 -12.16 -2.63
CA VAL A 139 -3.75 -11.96 -3.56
C VAL A 139 -3.31 -12.27 -4.98
N GLY A 140 -3.98 -13.20 -5.63
CA GLY A 140 -3.79 -13.60 -7.02
C GLY A 140 -4.89 -13.05 -7.91
N MET A 141 -4.69 -11.84 -8.48
CA MET A 141 -5.64 -11.20 -9.39
C MET A 141 -5.06 -11.11 -10.81
N THR A 142 -3.90 -10.49 -10.94
CA THR A 142 -3.28 -10.16 -12.23
C THR A 142 -2.76 -11.41 -12.93
N GLU A 143 -2.90 -11.44 -14.26
CA GLU A 143 -2.46 -12.52 -15.14
C GLU A 143 -1.52 -11.99 -16.22
N PRO A 144 -0.48 -12.74 -16.66
CA PRO A 144 0.42 -12.27 -17.70
C PRO A 144 -0.23 -12.18 -19.08
N GLU A 145 -1.26 -12.97 -19.36
CA GLU A 145 -1.90 -13.10 -20.66
C GLU A 145 -2.93 -12.02 -20.96
N VAL A 146 -3.41 -11.29 -19.93
CA VAL A 146 -4.43 -10.26 -20.06
C VAL A 146 -4.05 -8.96 -19.36
N ALA A 147 -4.70 -7.86 -19.74
CA ALA A 147 -4.45 -6.57 -19.12
C ALA A 147 -4.86 -6.56 -17.65
N GLY A 148 -3.89 -6.50 -16.72
CA GLY A 148 -4.14 -6.42 -15.27
C GLY A 148 -4.90 -5.15 -14.85
N SER A 149 -4.94 -4.13 -15.71
CA SER A 149 -5.73 -2.91 -15.51
C SER A 149 -7.24 -3.08 -15.77
N ASP A 150 -7.63 -4.22 -16.33
CA ASP A 150 -9.03 -4.62 -16.56
C ASP A 150 -9.29 -5.99 -15.91
N PRO A 151 -9.59 -6.03 -14.61
CA PRO A 151 -9.68 -7.27 -13.84
C PRO A 151 -10.87 -8.16 -14.24
N VAL A 152 -11.81 -7.66 -15.05
CA VAL A 152 -12.90 -8.51 -15.57
C VAL A 152 -12.46 -9.42 -16.71
N LEU A 153 -11.25 -9.25 -17.24
CA LEU A 153 -10.67 -10.10 -18.28
C LEU A 153 -9.95 -11.34 -17.73
N VAL A 154 -9.98 -11.59 -16.43
CA VAL A 154 -9.39 -12.76 -15.79
C VAL A 154 -9.74 -14.03 -16.54
N GLN A 155 -8.73 -14.85 -16.86
CA GLN A 155 -8.85 -16.14 -17.57
C GLN A 155 -8.76 -17.35 -16.64
N THR A 156 -8.13 -17.21 -15.46
CA THR A 156 -8.14 -18.25 -14.42
C THR A 156 -9.57 -18.69 -14.17
N THR A 157 -9.82 -20.01 -14.22
CA THR A 157 -11.14 -20.61 -14.03
C THR A 157 -11.23 -21.36 -12.71
N ALA A 158 -12.42 -21.42 -12.12
CA ALA A 158 -12.73 -22.32 -11.01
C ALA A 158 -14.08 -22.99 -11.30
N ARG A 159 -14.07 -24.30 -11.36
CA ARG A 159 -15.26 -25.13 -11.58
C ARG A 159 -15.63 -25.86 -10.32
N LEU A 160 -16.92 -25.87 -9.97
CA LEU A 160 -17.41 -26.64 -8.82
C LEU A 160 -17.64 -28.08 -9.24
N GLU A 161 -16.91 -29.03 -8.64
CA GLU A 161 -16.97 -30.46 -8.91
C GLU A 161 -17.02 -31.22 -7.58
N ASN A 162 -18.10 -31.94 -7.32
CA ASN A 162 -18.28 -32.78 -6.11
C ASN A 162 -18.08 -32.01 -4.78
N GLY A 163 -18.50 -30.75 -4.69
CA GLY A 163 -18.35 -29.95 -3.48
C GLY A 163 -16.98 -29.28 -3.31
N GLU A 164 -16.15 -29.32 -4.36
CA GLU A 164 -14.83 -28.67 -4.37
C GLU A 164 -14.70 -27.74 -5.58
N TRP A 165 -14.03 -26.62 -5.38
CA TRP A 165 -13.55 -25.80 -6.49
C TRP A 165 -12.30 -26.41 -7.08
N VAL A 166 -12.29 -26.61 -8.39
CA VAL A 166 -11.13 -27.02 -9.17
C VAL A 166 -10.63 -25.80 -9.94
N ILE A 167 -9.45 -25.32 -9.57
CA ILE A 167 -8.88 -24.07 -10.05
C ILE A 167 -7.75 -24.36 -11.04
N ASP A 168 -7.84 -23.75 -12.22
CA ASP A 168 -6.81 -23.79 -13.24
C ASP A 168 -6.51 -22.36 -13.71
N GLY A 169 -5.22 -21.98 -13.72
CA GLY A 169 -4.86 -20.63 -14.14
C GLY A 169 -3.41 -20.24 -13.90
N HIS A 170 -3.12 -19.01 -14.27
CA HIS A 170 -1.78 -18.44 -14.21
C HIS A 170 -1.83 -17.02 -13.67
N LYS A 171 -1.24 -16.79 -12.52
CA LYS A 171 -1.18 -15.48 -11.87
C LYS A 171 0.25 -14.97 -11.80
N TRP A 172 0.43 -13.67 -11.83
CA TRP A 172 1.70 -13.03 -11.55
C TRP A 172 1.52 -11.75 -10.72
N PHE A 173 2.62 -11.16 -10.28
CA PHE A 173 2.59 -10.10 -9.27
C PHE A 173 1.75 -10.48 -8.04
N THR A 174 1.81 -11.78 -7.68
CA THR A 174 1.19 -12.32 -6.47
C THR A 174 2.12 -12.04 -5.31
N THR A 175 1.97 -10.84 -4.73
CA THR A 175 2.91 -10.30 -3.75
C THR A 175 2.89 -11.12 -2.46
N GLY A 176 4.09 -11.48 -1.97
CA GLY A 176 4.26 -12.22 -0.72
C GLY A 176 3.88 -13.70 -0.79
N ALA A 177 3.56 -14.26 -1.97
CA ALA A 177 3.03 -15.63 -2.07
C ALA A 177 3.92 -16.69 -1.40
N ALA A 178 5.25 -16.55 -1.48
CA ALA A 178 6.17 -17.55 -0.88
C ALA A 178 6.16 -17.55 0.66
N GLN A 179 5.71 -16.50 1.30
CA GLN A 179 5.60 -16.36 2.76
C GLN A 179 4.15 -16.37 3.25
N ALA A 180 3.18 -16.46 2.33
CA ALA A 180 1.77 -16.37 2.67
C ALA A 180 1.25 -17.68 3.30
N GLY A 181 0.30 -17.57 4.21
CA GLY A 181 -0.47 -18.72 4.68
C GLY A 181 -1.57 -19.13 3.70
N TYR A 182 -2.06 -18.18 2.89
CA TYR A 182 -3.05 -18.40 1.84
C TYR A 182 -2.96 -17.33 0.75
N CYS A 183 -3.54 -17.64 -0.41
CA CYS A 183 -3.77 -16.69 -1.49
C CYS A 183 -5.28 -16.55 -1.74
N THR A 184 -5.80 -15.32 -1.76
CA THR A 184 -7.14 -15.03 -2.28
C THR A 184 -7.06 -14.95 -3.80
N VAL A 185 -7.56 -15.98 -4.47
CA VAL A 185 -7.50 -16.12 -5.93
C VAL A 185 -8.80 -15.61 -6.55
N PHE A 186 -8.67 -14.70 -7.51
CA PHE A 186 -9.80 -14.24 -8.32
C PHE A 186 -9.88 -15.08 -9.59
N ALA A 187 -10.96 -15.85 -9.71
CA ALA A 187 -11.17 -16.80 -10.80
C ALA A 187 -12.58 -16.69 -11.37
N ARG A 188 -12.73 -17.02 -12.64
CA ARG A 188 -14.02 -17.11 -13.33
C ARG A 188 -14.75 -18.35 -12.88
N THR A 189 -15.92 -18.16 -12.28
CA THR A 189 -16.78 -19.23 -11.76
C THR A 189 -18.10 -19.35 -12.49
N GLU A 190 -18.47 -18.34 -13.29
CA GLU A 190 -19.76 -18.27 -13.96
C GLU A 190 -19.63 -18.53 -15.46
N PRO A 191 -20.73 -19.00 -16.11
CA PRO A 191 -20.78 -19.19 -17.56
C PRO A 191 -20.44 -17.91 -18.34
N GLU A 192 -19.96 -18.05 -19.58
CA GLU A 192 -19.61 -16.93 -20.47
C GLU A 192 -20.77 -15.96 -20.75
N SER A 193 -22.02 -16.44 -20.64
CA SER A 193 -23.23 -15.62 -20.79
C SER A 193 -23.45 -14.63 -19.62
N THR A 194 -22.73 -14.81 -18.49
CA THR A 194 -22.85 -13.95 -17.32
C THR A 194 -22.14 -12.61 -17.55
N PRO A 195 -22.71 -11.46 -17.13
CA PRO A 195 -22.02 -10.18 -17.21
C PRO A 195 -20.64 -10.25 -16.54
N LEU A 196 -19.59 -9.73 -17.20
CA LEU A 196 -18.20 -9.88 -16.80
C LEU A 196 -17.93 -9.49 -15.33
N HIS A 197 -18.57 -8.42 -14.86
CA HIS A 197 -18.42 -7.95 -13.47
C HIS A 197 -19.10 -8.85 -12.42
N ARG A 198 -19.87 -9.87 -12.86
CA ARG A 198 -20.52 -10.89 -12.04
C ARG A 198 -20.04 -12.31 -12.36
N SER A 199 -18.94 -12.43 -13.07
CA SER A 199 -18.45 -13.72 -13.57
C SER A 199 -17.28 -14.27 -12.76
N ILE A 200 -16.70 -13.51 -11.83
CA ILE A 200 -15.55 -13.90 -11.03
C ILE A 200 -15.92 -14.03 -9.56
N SER A 201 -15.29 -14.98 -8.88
CA SER A 201 -15.34 -15.17 -7.42
C SER A 201 -13.98 -14.94 -6.80
N ALA A 202 -13.95 -14.62 -5.51
CA ALA A 202 -12.76 -14.61 -4.69
C ALA A 202 -12.73 -15.95 -3.91
N ILE A 203 -11.64 -16.73 -4.03
CA ILE A 203 -11.51 -18.03 -3.40
C ILE A 203 -10.25 -18.05 -2.55
N ILE A 204 -10.38 -18.43 -1.27
CA ILE A 204 -9.24 -18.56 -0.34
C ILE A 204 -8.58 -19.92 -0.60
N VAL A 205 -7.32 -19.90 -1.04
CA VAL A 205 -6.51 -21.09 -1.33
C VAL A 205 -5.32 -21.11 -0.38
N PRO A 206 -5.23 -22.07 0.56
CA PRO A 206 -4.01 -22.26 1.35
C PRO A 206 -2.80 -22.46 0.43
N ILE A 207 -1.65 -21.86 0.80
CA ILE A 207 -0.51 -21.79 -0.13
C ILE A 207 0.13 -23.17 -0.39
N ASP A 208 -0.05 -24.11 0.52
CA ASP A 208 0.45 -25.49 0.45
C ASP A 208 -0.51 -26.45 -0.27
N THR A 209 -1.61 -25.93 -0.87
CA THR A 209 -2.59 -26.78 -1.58
C THR A 209 -1.94 -27.46 -2.80
N PRO A 210 -2.08 -28.80 -2.96
CA PRO A 210 -1.54 -29.49 -4.11
C PRO A 210 -2.00 -28.91 -5.45
N GLY A 211 -1.07 -28.74 -6.39
CA GLY A 211 -1.33 -28.12 -7.69
C GLY A 211 -1.11 -26.62 -7.74
N LEU A 212 -0.91 -25.94 -6.58
CA LEU A 212 -0.42 -24.58 -6.53
C LEU A 212 1.11 -24.63 -6.60
N GLU A 213 1.70 -23.92 -7.57
CA GLU A 213 3.13 -23.85 -7.79
C GLU A 213 3.57 -22.37 -7.79
N ILE A 214 4.53 -22.03 -6.94
CA ILE A 214 5.25 -20.76 -7.00
C ILE A 214 6.40 -20.93 -8.01
N VAL A 215 6.19 -20.42 -9.22
CA VAL A 215 7.11 -20.68 -10.36
C VAL A 215 8.43 -19.95 -10.16
N ARG A 216 8.38 -18.69 -9.78
CA ARG A 216 9.58 -17.84 -9.54
C ARG A 216 9.22 -16.53 -8.84
N SER A 217 10.22 -15.90 -8.23
CA SER A 217 10.19 -14.47 -7.96
C SER A 217 10.35 -13.71 -9.29
N ILE A 218 9.59 -12.64 -9.47
CA ILE A 218 9.63 -11.80 -10.67
C ILE A 218 10.65 -10.69 -10.44
N PRO A 219 11.78 -10.64 -11.17
CA PRO A 219 12.72 -9.53 -11.05
C PRO A 219 12.04 -8.21 -11.41
N THR A 220 12.09 -7.24 -10.54
CA THR A 220 11.52 -5.91 -10.74
C THR A 220 12.61 -4.85 -10.64
N MET A 221 12.30 -3.59 -11.00
CA MET A 221 13.28 -2.49 -10.97
C MET A 221 14.05 -2.44 -9.66
N GLY A 222 15.26 -3.04 -9.65
CA GLY A 222 16.20 -3.02 -8.53
C GLY A 222 15.83 -3.89 -7.32
N HIS A 223 14.86 -4.76 -7.41
CA HIS A 223 14.56 -5.78 -6.42
C HIS A 223 14.79 -7.16 -7.00
N GLU A 224 15.86 -7.81 -6.56
CA GLU A 224 16.19 -9.17 -6.99
C GLU A 224 16.88 -9.89 -5.79
N PRO A 225 16.23 -10.92 -5.19
CA PRO A 225 14.86 -11.38 -5.44
C PRO A 225 13.80 -10.34 -5.00
N SER A 226 12.67 -10.29 -5.71
CA SER A 226 11.52 -9.48 -5.31
C SER A 226 10.51 -10.32 -4.52
N ASP A 227 9.59 -9.64 -3.83
CA ASP A 227 8.47 -10.26 -3.13
C ASP A 227 7.24 -10.50 -4.04
N HIS A 228 7.37 -10.25 -5.34
CA HIS A 228 6.34 -10.52 -6.33
C HIS A 228 6.58 -11.86 -7.00
N TYR A 229 5.56 -12.71 -7.06
CA TYR A 229 5.70 -14.08 -7.56
C TYR A 229 4.80 -14.35 -8.76
N GLU A 230 5.29 -15.22 -9.64
CA GLU A 230 4.52 -15.93 -10.66
C GLU A 230 4.02 -17.23 -10.06
N VAL A 231 2.70 -17.49 -10.17
CA VAL A 231 2.03 -18.61 -9.53
C VAL A 231 1.15 -19.33 -10.54
N ARG A 232 1.25 -20.65 -10.62
CA ARG A 232 0.41 -21.51 -11.43
C ARG A 232 -0.54 -22.33 -10.56
N TYR A 233 -1.73 -22.52 -11.07
CA TYR A 233 -2.78 -23.36 -10.50
C TYR A 233 -3.12 -24.42 -11.53
N THR A 234 -2.90 -25.70 -11.19
CA THR A 234 -3.15 -26.85 -12.07
C THR A 234 -4.00 -27.85 -11.32
N GLY A 235 -5.32 -27.81 -11.57
CA GLY A 235 -6.28 -28.68 -10.90
C GLY A 235 -6.28 -28.51 -9.37
N VAL A 236 -6.00 -27.30 -8.86
CA VAL A 236 -5.99 -27.00 -7.43
C VAL A 236 -7.39 -27.17 -6.86
N ARG A 237 -7.51 -28.03 -5.83
CA ARG A 237 -8.80 -28.36 -5.21
C ARG A 237 -8.91 -27.75 -3.83
N VAL A 238 -10.00 -27.00 -3.60
CA VAL A 238 -10.38 -26.47 -2.29
C VAL A 238 -11.88 -26.66 -2.07
N PRO A 239 -12.34 -26.80 -0.82
CA PRO A 239 -13.75 -26.95 -0.49
C PRO A 239 -14.60 -25.78 -1.04
N GLU A 240 -15.90 -26.07 -1.32
CA GLU A 240 -16.85 -25.07 -1.82
C GLU A 240 -16.94 -23.85 -0.90
N GLU A 241 -16.88 -24.04 0.39
CA GLU A 241 -16.92 -23.01 1.43
C GLU A 241 -15.70 -22.08 1.45
N ASN A 242 -14.67 -22.34 0.64
CA ASN A 242 -13.52 -21.42 0.51
C ASN A 242 -13.82 -20.17 -0.34
N VAL A 243 -15.01 -20.06 -0.94
CA VAL A 243 -15.46 -18.81 -1.57
C VAL A 243 -15.60 -17.72 -0.50
N LEU A 244 -14.99 -16.58 -0.75
CA LEU A 244 -15.11 -15.40 0.07
C LEU A 244 -16.25 -14.51 -0.45
N GLY A 245 -17.31 -14.38 0.33
CA GLY A 245 -18.55 -13.73 -0.07
C GLY A 245 -19.43 -14.62 -0.96
N GLU A 246 -20.20 -14.00 -1.84
CA GLU A 246 -21.09 -14.70 -2.76
C GLU A 246 -20.35 -15.11 -4.04
N ARG A 247 -20.68 -16.28 -4.58
CA ARG A 247 -20.25 -16.72 -5.89
C ARG A 247 -20.61 -15.71 -6.98
N GLY A 248 -19.68 -15.41 -7.87
CA GLY A 248 -19.85 -14.39 -8.93
C GLY A 248 -19.69 -12.94 -8.45
N ASN A 249 -19.45 -12.71 -7.14
CA ASN A 249 -19.36 -11.36 -6.56
C ASN A 249 -17.90 -10.94 -6.22
N GLY A 250 -16.92 -11.65 -6.74
CA GLY A 250 -15.49 -11.38 -6.46
C GLY A 250 -15.04 -9.97 -6.85
N PHE A 251 -15.66 -9.37 -7.88
CA PHE A 251 -15.35 -7.98 -8.26
C PHE A 251 -15.72 -6.98 -7.14
N VAL A 252 -16.84 -7.18 -6.45
CA VAL A 252 -17.26 -6.33 -5.31
C VAL A 252 -16.28 -6.53 -4.15
N VAL A 253 -15.95 -7.78 -3.83
CA VAL A 253 -14.95 -8.11 -2.79
C VAL A 253 -13.62 -7.40 -3.06
N ALA A 254 -13.14 -7.43 -4.31
CA ALA A 254 -11.92 -6.75 -4.72
C ALA A 254 -12.02 -5.22 -4.55
N GLN A 255 -13.13 -4.60 -4.94
CA GLN A 255 -13.30 -3.14 -4.83
C GLN A 255 -13.40 -2.67 -3.38
N ASP A 256 -14.03 -3.45 -2.50
CA ASP A 256 -14.11 -3.14 -1.06
C ASP A 256 -12.72 -3.17 -0.38
N ARG A 257 -11.82 -4.03 -0.85
CA ARG A 257 -10.42 -4.06 -0.41
C ARG A 257 -9.61 -2.89 -0.99
N LEU A 258 -9.76 -2.62 -2.28
CA LEU A 258 -8.94 -1.65 -3.01
C LEU A 258 -9.32 -0.18 -2.72
N GLY A 259 -10.56 0.10 -2.29
CA GLY A 259 -11.02 1.45 -1.98
C GLY A 259 -10.16 2.10 -0.88
N PRO A 260 -10.22 1.60 0.37
CA PRO A 260 -9.37 2.09 1.47
C PRO A 260 -7.88 1.93 1.17
N GLY A 261 -7.51 0.85 0.47
CA GLY A 261 -6.15 0.54 0.06
C GLY A 261 -5.46 1.67 -0.68
N ARG A 262 -6.14 2.30 -1.61
CA ARG A 262 -5.62 3.44 -2.38
C ARG A 262 -5.35 4.67 -1.53
N ILE A 263 -6.20 4.95 -0.53
CA ILE A 263 -5.97 6.01 0.46
C ILE A 263 -4.71 5.71 1.27
N PHE A 264 -4.57 4.49 1.77
CA PHE A 264 -3.40 4.06 2.52
C PHE A 264 -2.12 4.11 1.68
N HIS A 265 -2.17 3.74 0.41
CA HIS A 265 -1.03 3.92 -0.50
C HIS A 265 -0.63 5.39 -0.62
N CYS A 266 -1.59 6.28 -0.85
CA CYS A 266 -1.32 7.72 -0.98
C CYS A 266 -0.69 8.29 0.29
N MET A 267 -1.15 7.90 1.48
CA MET A 267 -0.55 8.33 2.74
C MET A 267 0.89 7.81 2.90
N ARG A 268 1.17 6.56 2.56
CA ARG A 268 2.54 6.04 2.60
C ARG A 268 3.46 6.73 1.59
N TRP A 269 2.95 7.09 0.42
CA TRP A 269 3.71 7.91 -0.53
C TRP A 269 4.02 9.30 0.01
N LEU A 270 3.09 9.91 0.75
CA LEU A 270 3.33 11.17 1.46
C LEU A 270 4.45 11.01 2.50
N GLY A 271 4.47 9.92 3.27
CA GLY A 271 5.54 9.62 4.22
C GLY A 271 6.91 9.50 3.55
N GLN A 272 7.00 8.79 2.42
CA GLN A 272 8.23 8.67 1.64
C GLN A 272 8.65 10.01 1.03
N ALA A 273 7.73 10.75 0.44
CA ALA A 273 8.00 12.06 -0.14
C ALA A 273 8.47 13.06 0.92
N GLN A 274 7.85 13.05 2.11
CA GLN A 274 8.25 13.88 3.24
C GLN A 274 9.68 13.56 3.68
N ARG A 275 10.05 12.29 3.78
CA ARG A 275 11.41 11.87 4.10
C ARG A 275 12.42 12.30 3.03
N ALA A 276 12.10 12.11 1.75
CA ALA A 276 12.95 12.56 0.66
C ALA A 276 13.13 14.09 0.66
N PHE A 277 12.07 14.83 0.96
CA PHE A 277 12.09 16.28 1.13
C PHE A 277 13.00 16.72 2.29
N GLU A 278 12.91 16.06 3.45
CA GLU A 278 13.77 16.32 4.60
C GLU A 278 15.25 16.10 4.27
N LEU A 279 15.58 15.01 3.56
CA LEU A 279 16.93 14.73 3.08
C LEU A 279 17.42 15.79 2.09
N MET A 280 16.56 16.23 1.17
CA MET A 280 16.86 17.30 0.21
C MET A 280 17.18 18.60 0.91
N CYS A 281 16.39 19.02 1.90
CA CYS A 281 16.61 20.23 2.69
C CYS A 281 17.92 20.15 3.50
N ALA A 282 18.17 19.01 4.15
CA ALA A 282 19.42 18.79 4.91
C ALA A 282 20.65 18.89 3.99
N ARG A 283 20.58 18.27 2.79
CA ARG A 283 21.65 18.35 1.80
C ARG A 283 21.87 19.77 1.32
N ALA A 284 20.82 20.51 1.00
CA ALA A 284 20.91 21.88 0.53
C ALA A 284 21.58 22.82 1.56
N ASN A 285 21.29 22.63 2.84
CA ASN A 285 21.83 23.43 3.93
C ASN A 285 23.28 23.07 4.32
N THR A 286 23.82 21.96 3.85
CA THR A 286 25.16 21.49 4.23
C THR A 286 26.15 21.46 3.07
N ARG A 287 25.68 21.38 1.82
CA ARG A 287 26.55 21.25 0.65
C ARG A 287 26.92 22.60 0.06
N PHE A 288 28.23 22.88 0.07
CA PHE A 288 28.80 24.07 -0.56
C PHE A 288 29.24 23.76 -2.00
N ALA A 289 28.89 24.62 -2.97
CA ALA A 289 29.29 24.53 -4.35
C ALA A 289 29.22 25.89 -5.06
N HIS A 290 30.18 26.18 -5.93
CA HIS A 290 30.20 27.43 -6.71
C HIS A 290 30.02 28.69 -5.85
N GLY A 291 30.79 28.78 -4.77
CA GLY A 291 30.90 29.98 -3.93
C GLY A 291 29.82 30.18 -2.87
N SER A 292 28.82 29.29 -2.75
CA SER A 292 27.79 29.37 -1.71
C SER A 292 27.17 28.02 -1.38
N LEU A 293 26.30 27.93 -0.37
CA LEU A 293 25.50 26.74 -0.06
C LEU A 293 24.49 26.49 -1.19
N LEU A 294 24.14 25.22 -1.39
CA LEU A 294 23.08 24.88 -2.35
C LEU A 294 21.75 25.56 -2.00
N ALA A 295 21.44 25.73 -0.72
CA ALA A 295 20.25 26.44 -0.23
C ALA A 295 20.13 27.89 -0.75
N GLU A 296 21.25 28.51 -1.18
CA GLU A 296 21.28 29.87 -1.71
C GLU A 296 21.08 29.92 -3.25
N LYS A 297 20.99 28.77 -3.91
CA LYS A 297 20.79 28.68 -5.36
C LYS A 297 19.30 28.70 -5.69
N GLY A 298 18.90 29.57 -6.60
CA GLY A 298 17.49 29.78 -6.97
C GLY A 298 16.80 28.51 -7.47
N GLU A 299 17.49 27.63 -8.22
CA GLU A 299 16.94 26.36 -8.70
C GLU A 299 16.67 25.37 -7.56
N ILE A 300 17.55 25.32 -6.56
CA ILE A 300 17.35 24.49 -5.37
C ILE A 300 16.18 25.00 -4.54
N GLN A 301 16.07 26.32 -4.39
CA GLN A 301 14.91 26.95 -3.72
C GLN A 301 13.60 26.63 -4.45
N ARG A 302 13.59 26.63 -5.78
CA ARG A 302 12.45 26.23 -6.60
C ARG A 302 12.07 24.76 -6.33
N TYR A 303 13.03 23.82 -6.33
CA TYR A 303 12.77 22.40 -6.03
C TYR A 303 12.16 22.21 -4.64
N ILE A 304 12.66 22.92 -3.64
CA ILE A 304 12.14 22.87 -2.26
C ILE A 304 10.71 23.41 -2.22
N ALA A 305 10.45 24.59 -2.80
CA ALA A 305 9.13 25.21 -2.77
C ALA A 305 8.07 24.39 -3.51
N GLU A 306 8.38 23.90 -4.72
CA GLU A 306 7.48 23.06 -5.51
C GLU A 306 7.19 21.72 -4.79
N SER A 307 8.22 21.07 -4.22
CA SER A 307 8.04 19.82 -3.48
C SER A 307 7.15 20.02 -2.25
N ALA A 308 7.33 21.10 -1.51
CA ALA A 308 6.46 21.43 -0.37
C ALA A 308 4.99 21.64 -0.80
N ALA A 309 4.77 22.34 -1.91
CA ALA A 309 3.43 22.58 -2.47
C ALA A 309 2.78 21.25 -2.96
N ASP A 310 3.54 20.42 -3.68
CA ASP A 310 3.05 19.14 -4.20
C ASP A 310 2.67 18.17 -3.06
N ILE A 311 3.52 18.06 -2.01
CA ILE A 311 3.24 17.25 -0.82
C ILE A 311 1.99 17.75 -0.11
N GLN A 312 1.88 19.05 0.12
CA GLN A 312 0.73 19.64 0.82
C GLN A 312 -0.57 19.45 0.03
N ALA A 313 -0.56 19.67 -1.28
CA ALA A 313 -1.71 19.44 -2.14
C ALA A 313 -2.16 17.97 -2.11
N ALA A 314 -1.23 17.03 -2.27
CA ALA A 314 -1.54 15.60 -2.22
C ALA A 314 -2.08 15.17 -0.85
N ARG A 315 -1.53 15.71 0.25
CA ARG A 315 -2.00 15.43 1.62
C ARG A 315 -3.44 15.89 1.80
N LEU A 316 -3.77 17.12 1.43
CA LEU A 316 -5.11 17.67 1.56
C LEU A 316 -6.13 16.88 0.74
N MET A 317 -5.79 16.52 -0.50
CA MET A 317 -6.64 15.69 -1.36
C MET A 317 -6.86 14.28 -0.77
N THR A 318 -5.83 13.67 -0.16
CA THR A 318 -5.94 12.34 0.44
C THR A 318 -6.80 12.36 1.69
N LEU A 319 -6.64 13.38 2.53
CA LEU A 319 -7.48 13.57 3.73
C LEU A 319 -8.94 13.86 3.36
N ASP A 320 -9.19 14.61 2.28
CA ASP A 320 -10.55 14.83 1.77
C ASP A 320 -11.20 13.50 1.36
N ALA A 321 -10.49 12.69 0.55
CA ALA A 321 -10.96 11.35 0.17
C ALA A 321 -11.24 10.45 1.39
N ALA A 322 -10.37 10.52 2.40
CA ALA A 322 -10.54 9.75 3.64
C ALA A 322 -11.76 10.19 4.43
N ARG A 323 -12.02 11.50 4.57
CA ARG A 323 -13.20 12.03 5.26
C ARG A 323 -14.51 11.64 4.57
N VAL A 324 -14.55 11.72 3.24
CA VAL A 324 -15.74 11.30 2.48
C VAL A 324 -16.01 9.81 2.71
N MET A 325 -14.98 8.97 2.71
CA MET A 325 -15.10 7.54 2.94
C MET A 325 -15.52 7.23 4.39
N ASP A 326 -14.92 7.88 5.37
CA ASP A 326 -15.20 7.69 6.80
C ASP A 326 -16.66 8.07 7.13
N ALA A 327 -17.18 9.10 6.45
CA ALA A 327 -18.60 9.48 6.54
C ALA A 327 -19.55 8.56 5.75
N GLY A 328 -19.09 7.47 5.17
CA GLY A 328 -19.89 6.54 4.35
C GLY A 328 -20.26 7.06 2.97
N GLY A 329 -19.61 8.13 2.48
CA GLY A 329 -19.85 8.72 1.17
C GLY A 329 -19.16 8.00 0.01
N ASP A 330 -19.54 8.34 -1.23
CA ASP A 330 -18.89 7.83 -2.46
C ASP A 330 -17.60 8.59 -2.78
N ALA A 331 -16.48 8.12 -2.24
CA ALA A 331 -15.15 8.73 -2.43
C ALA A 331 -14.45 8.35 -3.76
N ARG A 332 -15.12 7.67 -4.70
CA ARG A 332 -14.47 7.13 -5.91
C ARG A 332 -13.84 8.19 -6.82
N VAL A 333 -14.38 9.40 -6.85
CA VAL A 333 -13.80 10.53 -7.60
C VAL A 333 -12.54 11.01 -6.89
N GLN A 334 -12.62 11.31 -5.60
CA GLN A 334 -11.49 11.76 -4.79
C GLN A 334 -10.34 10.75 -4.80
N ILE A 335 -10.65 9.45 -4.58
CA ILE A 335 -9.65 8.36 -4.65
C ILE A 335 -8.99 8.30 -6.03
N GLY A 336 -9.76 8.46 -7.10
CA GLY A 336 -9.21 8.51 -8.46
C GLY A 336 -8.25 9.68 -8.64
N LEU A 337 -8.64 10.89 -8.19
CA LEU A 337 -7.81 12.09 -8.28
C LEU A 337 -6.50 11.94 -7.52
N VAL A 338 -6.57 11.50 -6.26
CA VAL A 338 -5.37 11.41 -5.40
C VAL A 338 -4.43 10.28 -5.84
N LYS A 339 -4.97 9.16 -6.40
CA LYS A 339 -4.13 8.04 -6.82
C LYS A 339 -3.11 8.44 -7.89
N PHE A 340 -3.50 9.12 -8.97
CA PHE A 340 -2.54 9.54 -10.00
C PHE A 340 -1.74 10.77 -9.60
N ARG A 341 -2.33 11.74 -8.85
CA ARG A 341 -1.60 12.93 -8.39
C ARG A 341 -0.60 12.60 -7.30
N GLY A 342 -0.98 11.75 -6.33
CA GLY A 342 -0.07 11.30 -5.26
C GLY A 342 1.11 10.48 -5.79
N ALA A 343 0.88 9.60 -6.76
CA ALA A 343 1.96 8.84 -7.40
C ALA A 343 2.92 9.75 -8.17
N GLN A 344 2.41 10.76 -8.88
CA GLN A 344 3.24 11.74 -9.57
C GLN A 344 4.02 12.60 -8.57
N MET A 345 3.37 13.09 -7.52
CA MET A 345 4.03 13.87 -6.44
C MET A 345 5.20 13.11 -5.83
N LEU A 346 5.01 11.83 -5.48
CA LEU A 346 6.09 11.00 -4.94
C LEU A 346 7.28 10.95 -5.89
N HIS A 347 7.03 10.66 -7.17
CA HIS A 347 8.06 10.56 -8.20
C HIS A 347 8.84 11.88 -8.34
N ASP A 348 8.13 13.02 -8.46
CA ASP A 348 8.74 14.32 -8.69
C ASP A 348 9.57 14.80 -7.48
N VAL A 349 9.08 14.57 -6.25
CA VAL A 349 9.81 14.94 -5.03
C VAL A 349 11.08 14.12 -4.86
N VAL A 350 11.01 12.79 -5.09
CA VAL A 350 12.20 11.93 -5.00
C VAL A 350 13.21 12.25 -6.10
N ASP A 351 12.76 12.53 -7.33
CA ASP A 351 13.61 12.94 -8.44
C ASP A 351 14.38 14.23 -8.10
N ARG A 352 13.69 15.26 -7.63
CA ARG A 352 14.32 16.52 -7.19
C ARG A 352 15.30 16.28 -6.03
N ALA A 353 14.98 15.40 -5.10
CA ALA A 353 15.88 15.06 -3.98
C ALA A 353 17.17 14.40 -4.49
N ILE A 354 17.09 13.46 -5.42
CA ILE A 354 18.27 12.86 -6.10
C ILE A 354 19.08 13.96 -6.79
N GLN A 355 18.44 14.84 -7.55
CA GLN A 355 19.11 15.92 -8.26
C GLN A 355 19.92 16.83 -7.32
N VAL A 356 19.37 17.19 -6.15
CA VAL A 356 20.06 18.00 -5.14
C VAL A 356 21.24 17.24 -4.49
N HIS A 357 21.14 15.90 -4.36
CA HIS A 357 22.24 15.09 -3.85
C HIS A 357 23.34 14.88 -4.90
N GLY A 358 23.04 15.03 -6.20
CA GLY A 358 23.97 14.72 -7.29
C GLY A 358 24.32 13.24 -7.34
N ALA A 359 25.54 12.87 -7.65
CA ALA A 359 25.98 11.48 -7.77
C ALA A 359 25.69 10.65 -6.48
N LEU A 360 25.74 11.25 -5.30
CA LEU A 360 25.42 10.58 -4.04
C LEU A 360 23.97 10.07 -4.01
N GLY A 361 23.03 10.80 -4.62
CA GLY A 361 21.63 10.39 -4.70
C GLY A 361 21.38 9.16 -5.59
N LEU A 362 22.36 8.75 -6.38
CA LEU A 362 22.31 7.56 -7.23
C LEU A 362 22.95 6.33 -6.57
N THR A 363 23.48 6.47 -5.37
CA THR A 363 24.17 5.39 -4.64
C THR A 363 23.28 4.82 -3.54
N ALA A 364 23.57 3.60 -3.12
CA ALA A 364 22.92 2.95 -1.96
C ALA A 364 23.34 3.58 -0.61
N ASP A 365 24.23 4.58 -0.59
CA ASP A 365 24.58 5.34 0.63
C ASP A 365 23.45 6.27 1.08
N THR A 366 22.44 6.47 0.23
CA THR A 366 21.20 7.16 0.56
C THR A 366 19.99 6.28 0.18
N PRO A 367 18.83 6.43 0.82
CA PRO A 367 17.64 5.67 0.46
C PRO A 367 16.99 6.14 -0.87
N LEU A 368 17.48 7.23 -1.46
CA LEU A 368 16.80 7.95 -2.55
C LEU A 368 16.69 7.12 -3.83
N GLU A 369 17.73 6.39 -4.21
CA GLU A 369 17.70 5.57 -5.42
C GLU A 369 16.66 4.44 -5.31
N GLY A 370 16.57 3.79 -4.16
CA GLY A 370 15.53 2.80 -3.86
C GLY A 370 14.14 3.42 -3.83
N MET A 371 13.97 4.61 -3.21
CA MET A 371 12.72 5.36 -3.22
C MET A 371 12.28 5.72 -4.66
N TYR A 372 13.21 6.09 -5.54
CA TYR A 372 12.91 6.44 -6.92
C TYR A 372 12.35 5.25 -7.71
N ARG A 373 12.98 4.07 -7.57
CA ARG A 373 12.49 2.85 -8.20
C ARG A 373 11.09 2.50 -7.73
N ARG A 374 10.81 2.61 -6.44
CA ARG A 374 9.48 2.40 -5.86
C ARG A 374 8.46 3.45 -6.31
N ALA A 375 8.86 4.70 -6.38
CA ALA A 375 8.00 5.77 -6.90
C ALA A 375 7.53 5.50 -8.34
N ARG A 376 8.36 4.83 -9.15
CA ARG A 376 7.99 4.53 -10.54
C ARG A 376 6.82 3.55 -10.64
N TYR A 377 6.79 2.50 -9.83
CA TYR A 377 5.71 1.53 -9.90
C TYR A 377 4.43 1.98 -9.16
N ALA A 378 4.51 2.98 -8.27
CA ALA A 378 3.33 3.62 -7.68
C ALA A 378 2.31 4.13 -8.71
N ARG A 379 2.78 4.47 -9.91
CA ARG A 379 1.98 4.91 -11.05
C ARG A 379 1.28 3.78 -11.82
N ILE A 380 1.55 2.51 -11.44
CA ILE A 380 1.08 1.31 -12.16
C ILE A 380 0.14 0.48 -11.32
N TYR A 381 0.55 0.07 -10.10
CA TYR A 381 -0.24 -0.84 -9.28
C TYR A 381 -1.54 -0.20 -8.75
N ASP A 382 -2.50 -1.01 -8.35
CA ASP A 382 -3.86 -0.64 -7.91
C ASP A 382 -4.63 0.24 -8.92
N GLY A 383 -4.29 0.07 -10.18
CA GLY A 383 -4.79 0.83 -11.31
C GLY A 383 -3.77 1.90 -11.75
N PRO A 384 -3.34 1.86 -13.02
CA PRO A 384 -2.44 2.86 -13.56
C PRO A 384 -3.07 4.24 -13.64
N ASP A 385 -2.23 5.28 -13.71
CA ASP A 385 -2.63 6.69 -13.79
C ASP A 385 -3.73 6.92 -14.84
N GLU A 386 -3.63 6.26 -15.99
CA GLU A 386 -4.54 6.38 -17.13
C GLU A 386 -5.93 5.86 -16.79
N VAL A 387 -6.04 4.73 -16.10
CA VAL A 387 -7.32 4.16 -15.67
C VAL A 387 -8.01 5.08 -14.66
N HIS A 388 -7.26 5.62 -13.71
CA HIS A 388 -7.81 6.57 -12.74
C HIS A 388 -8.29 7.86 -13.40
N ARG A 389 -7.51 8.45 -14.33
CA ARG A 389 -7.91 9.63 -15.10
C ARG A 389 -9.16 9.36 -15.90
N MET A 390 -9.20 8.24 -16.65
CA MET A 390 -10.36 7.85 -17.47
C MET A 390 -11.60 7.63 -16.61
N SER A 391 -11.50 6.85 -15.52
CA SER A 391 -12.67 6.53 -14.69
C SER A 391 -13.22 7.75 -13.97
N THR A 392 -12.35 8.61 -13.47
CA THR A 392 -12.72 9.86 -12.81
C THR A 392 -13.41 10.82 -13.78
N ALA A 393 -12.82 11.05 -14.97
CA ALA A 393 -13.41 11.90 -15.99
C ALA A 393 -14.79 11.38 -16.43
N ARG A 394 -14.92 10.06 -16.66
CA ARG A 394 -16.22 9.46 -17.04
C ARG A 394 -17.30 9.65 -15.97
N ARG A 395 -16.94 9.61 -14.67
CA ARG A 395 -17.89 9.84 -13.57
C ARG A 395 -18.35 11.29 -13.54
N MET A 396 -17.42 12.23 -13.64
CA MET A 396 -17.73 13.66 -13.66
C MET A 396 -18.58 14.07 -14.89
N LEU A 397 -18.30 13.49 -16.06
CA LEU A 397 -19.07 13.75 -17.27
C LEU A 397 -20.50 13.21 -17.21
N ARG A 398 -20.71 12.08 -16.50
CA ARG A 398 -22.06 11.50 -16.31
C ARG A 398 -22.88 12.23 -15.27
N ASP A 399 -22.22 12.78 -14.27
CA ASP A 399 -22.83 13.45 -13.14
C ASP A 399 -21.95 14.61 -12.68
N PRO A 400 -22.19 15.83 -13.23
CA PRO A 400 -21.42 17.03 -12.88
C PRO A 400 -21.54 17.45 -11.41
N GLU A 401 -22.53 16.96 -10.66
CA GLU A 401 -22.68 17.21 -9.23
C GLU A 401 -21.65 16.45 -8.39
N ARG A 402 -20.98 15.43 -8.97
CA ARG A 402 -19.92 14.65 -8.32
C ARG A 402 -18.54 15.32 -8.31
N VAL A 403 -18.44 16.60 -8.66
CA VAL A 403 -17.18 17.33 -8.48
C VAL A 403 -16.96 17.63 -7.00
N PRO A 404 -15.74 17.34 -6.45
CA PRO A 404 -15.49 17.39 -5.00
C PRO A 404 -15.71 18.74 -4.30
N TRP A 405 -15.80 19.83 -5.05
CA TRP A 405 -15.90 21.21 -4.54
C TRP A 405 -17.31 21.83 -4.67
N ARG A 406 -18.33 21.03 -4.94
CA ARG A 406 -19.73 21.49 -4.97
C ARG A 406 -20.52 21.07 -3.75
#